data_8364a75efc80615ebfd25899649d5edb
#
_entry.id   8364a75efc80615ebfd25899649d5edb
#
_cell.length_a   1.000
_cell.length_b   1.000
_cell.length_c   1.000
_cell.angle_alpha   90.00
_cell.angle_beta   90.00
_cell.angle_gamma   90.00
#
_symmetry.space_group_name_H-M   'P 1'
#
loop_
_entity.id
_entity.type
_entity.pdbx_description
1 polymer ?
#
loop_
_entity_poly.entity_id
_entity_poly.type
_entity_poly.pdbx_seq_one_letter_code
_entity_poly.pdbx_strand_id
1 'polypeptide(L)'
;MTATSEAFVKRYLIHLFMIFLALIAVVPIYVLLINATRTTEEINMGLAILPSSRALRSTTDVIVTDWNSVVIGGRVQYLDLIPGDTLREEVNKKTGITEKRVRKTLTESRQPRIVIVDNNDEVLATYNLSNNAQVFVENGQRVEKGITIARVVTPSNIVYNWTALTGRGFQIWQGFGNSAFISISATLLSVYFSAMTAYGLHVYRFKGRRIIWSLILIIMMLPGTITFIGFYKLMALMKLTNSFLPLILPGIAAAATVLFIRQYMMSVLSLELIDSARIDGANEYAIFNIIILPVVIPALAAQAIFTFVNSWNNFITPQILLSDKKLATLPMLIYALQGDIYRTETGGIYLGIAVSLIPILIFYAFMSQFIISGITMGSIKE
;
A
#
# COMPACT_ATOMS: atom_id res chain seq x y z
N MET A 1 37.54 -30.15 -23.61
CA MET A 1 36.08 -29.93 -23.82
C MET A 1 35.26 -30.00 -22.52
N THR A 2 35.78 -30.43 -21.39
CA THR A 2 35.08 -30.65 -20.11
C THR A 2 34.96 -29.36 -19.25
N ALA A 3 35.96 -28.50 -19.20
CA ALA A 3 35.97 -27.31 -18.34
C ALA A 3 34.99 -26.20 -18.77
N THR A 4 34.71 -26.10 -20.09
CA THR A 4 33.72 -25.12 -20.61
C THR A 4 32.28 -25.56 -20.34
N SER A 5 32.02 -26.86 -20.31
CA SER A 5 30.72 -27.46 -20.01
C SER A 5 30.35 -27.27 -18.53
N GLU A 6 31.30 -27.48 -17.61
CA GLU A 6 31.10 -27.30 -16.18
C GLU A 6 30.85 -25.80 -15.81
N ALA A 7 31.61 -24.90 -16.44
CA ALA A 7 31.41 -23.46 -16.25
C ALA A 7 30.04 -23.00 -16.75
N PHE A 8 29.55 -23.56 -17.87
CA PHE A 8 28.23 -23.27 -18.41
C PHE A 8 27.10 -23.78 -17.50
N VAL A 9 27.20 -25.03 -17.02
CA VAL A 9 26.21 -25.61 -16.07
C VAL A 9 26.17 -24.82 -14.78
N LYS A 10 27.33 -24.47 -14.21
CA LYS A 10 27.41 -23.65 -12.99
C LYS A 10 26.76 -22.28 -13.18
N ARG A 11 26.99 -21.61 -14.30
CA ARG A 11 26.38 -20.32 -14.63
C ARG A 11 24.87 -20.46 -14.78
N TYR A 12 24.38 -21.51 -15.43
CA TYR A 12 22.95 -21.78 -15.58
C TYR A 12 22.26 -22.04 -14.23
N LEU A 13 22.87 -22.83 -13.36
CA LEU A 13 22.37 -23.10 -12.00
C LEU A 13 22.30 -21.82 -11.15
N ILE A 14 23.29 -20.93 -11.26
CA ILE A 14 23.27 -19.64 -10.57
C ILE A 14 22.10 -18.78 -11.07
N HIS A 15 21.86 -18.70 -12.39
CA HIS A 15 20.73 -17.94 -12.92
C HIS A 15 19.39 -18.55 -12.50
N LEU A 16 19.24 -19.88 -12.51
CA LEU A 16 18.03 -20.55 -12.05
C LEU A 16 17.75 -20.24 -10.56
N PHE A 17 18.80 -20.30 -9.73
CA PHE A 17 18.71 -19.97 -8.33
C PHE A 17 18.33 -18.49 -8.10
N MET A 18 18.93 -17.56 -8.87
CA MET A 18 18.58 -16.14 -8.79
C MET A 18 17.11 -15.87 -9.21
N ILE A 19 16.62 -16.55 -10.27
CA ILE A 19 15.22 -16.47 -10.70
C ILE A 19 14.31 -17.02 -9.60
N PHE A 20 14.66 -18.14 -8.99
CA PHE A 20 13.89 -18.72 -7.89
C PHE A 20 13.78 -17.77 -6.69
N LEU A 21 14.90 -17.14 -6.29
CA LEU A 21 14.89 -16.14 -5.22
C LEU A 21 14.05 -14.91 -5.60
N ALA A 22 14.15 -14.45 -6.84
CA ALA A 22 13.34 -13.32 -7.32
C ALA A 22 11.84 -13.66 -7.29
N LEU A 23 11.45 -14.86 -7.69
CA LEU A 23 10.06 -15.33 -7.59
C LEU A 23 9.56 -15.33 -6.15
N ILE A 24 10.35 -15.86 -5.20
CA ILE A 24 9.99 -15.83 -3.77
C ILE A 24 9.79 -14.40 -3.27
N ALA A 25 10.66 -13.47 -3.67
CA ALA A 25 10.55 -12.07 -3.27
C ALA A 25 9.28 -11.37 -3.82
N VAL A 26 8.77 -11.81 -4.97
CA VAL A 26 7.56 -11.25 -5.58
C VAL A 26 6.26 -11.83 -4.99
N VAL A 27 6.29 -13.05 -4.42
CA VAL A 27 5.10 -13.71 -3.87
C VAL A 27 4.31 -12.85 -2.88
N PRO A 28 4.91 -12.16 -1.88
CA PRO A 28 4.14 -11.34 -0.95
C PRO A 28 3.40 -10.20 -1.64
N ILE A 29 4.02 -9.56 -2.64
CA ILE A 29 3.39 -8.48 -3.42
C ILE A 29 2.25 -9.03 -4.27
N TYR A 30 2.45 -10.20 -4.87
CA TYR A 30 1.44 -10.89 -5.66
C TYR A 30 0.21 -11.24 -4.80
N VAL A 31 0.41 -11.83 -3.62
CA VAL A 31 -0.66 -12.15 -2.65
C VAL A 31 -1.40 -10.89 -2.20
N LEU A 32 -0.67 -9.81 -1.95
CA LEU A 32 -1.26 -8.51 -1.61
C LEU A 32 -2.21 -8.01 -2.71
N LEU A 33 -1.74 -8.00 -3.96
CA LEU A 33 -2.53 -7.53 -5.10
C LEU A 33 -3.77 -8.39 -5.34
N ILE A 34 -3.65 -9.72 -5.21
CA ILE A 34 -4.81 -10.63 -5.31
C ILE A 34 -5.83 -10.31 -4.22
N ASN A 35 -5.40 -10.19 -2.96
CA ASN A 35 -6.32 -9.93 -1.86
C ASN A 35 -6.96 -8.53 -1.96
N ALA A 36 -6.30 -7.55 -2.58
CA ALA A 36 -6.90 -6.25 -2.88
C ALA A 36 -8.11 -6.34 -3.85
N THR A 37 -8.21 -7.42 -4.64
CA THR A 37 -9.34 -7.70 -5.54
C THR A 37 -10.47 -8.51 -4.89
N ARG A 38 -10.36 -8.85 -3.59
CA ARG A 38 -11.27 -9.73 -2.86
C ARG A 38 -12.01 -8.99 -1.76
N THR A 39 -13.20 -9.47 -1.44
CA THR A 39 -13.93 -9.05 -0.24
C THR A 39 -13.36 -9.74 1.01
N THR A 40 -13.69 -9.20 2.19
CA THR A 40 -13.32 -9.81 3.47
C THR A 40 -13.78 -11.27 3.57
N GLU A 41 -14.99 -11.59 3.08
CA GLU A 41 -15.53 -12.95 3.06
C GLU A 41 -14.69 -13.88 2.20
N GLU A 42 -14.35 -13.47 0.98
CA GLU A 42 -13.51 -14.25 0.06
C GLU A 42 -12.09 -14.47 0.59
N ILE A 43 -11.54 -13.51 1.34
CA ILE A 43 -10.23 -13.63 1.99
C ILE A 43 -10.30 -14.66 3.13
N ASN A 44 -11.37 -14.66 3.92
CA ASN A 44 -11.56 -15.58 5.04
C ASN A 44 -11.80 -17.04 4.58
N MET A 45 -12.23 -17.25 3.33
CA MET A 45 -12.37 -18.60 2.74
C MET A 45 -11.03 -19.28 2.45
N GLY A 46 -9.92 -18.56 2.54
CA GLY A 46 -8.56 -19.12 2.42
C GLY A 46 -7.71 -18.52 1.29
N LEU A 47 -6.49 -19.04 1.20
CA LEU A 47 -5.50 -18.63 0.19
C LEU A 47 -6.02 -18.92 -1.22
N ALA A 48 -6.00 -17.91 -2.06
CA ALA A 48 -6.22 -18.07 -3.49
C ALA A 48 -5.03 -17.55 -4.30
N ILE A 49 -4.78 -18.25 -5.37
CA ILE A 49 -3.69 -17.97 -6.31
C ILE A 49 -4.16 -17.00 -7.41
N LEU A 50 -5.47 -16.91 -7.64
CA LEU A 50 -6.06 -16.08 -8.71
C LEU A 50 -6.89 -14.93 -8.15
N PRO A 51 -6.95 -13.77 -8.86
CA PRO A 51 -7.85 -12.69 -8.51
C PRO A 51 -9.30 -13.16 -8.44
N SER A 52 -10.13 -12.47 -7.64
CA SER A 52 -11.55 -12.75 -7.61
C SER A 52 -12.17 -12.58 -9.00
N SER A 53 -13.07 -13.51 -9.37
CA SER A 53 -13.87 -13.38 -10.60
C SER A 53 -14.77 -12.14 -10.58
N ARG A 54 -15.05 -11.57 -9.40
CA ARG A 54 -15.81 -10.35 -9.16
C ARG A 54 -14.96 -9.08 -9.06
N ALA A 55 -13.65 -9.18 -9.26
CA ALA A 55 -12.74 -8.04 -9.10
C ALA A 55 -13.21 -6.80 -9.88
N LEU A 56 -13.64 -7.00 -11.13
CA LEU A 56 -14.10 -5.94 -12.03
C LEU A 56 -15.57 -6.10 -12.46
N ARG A 57 -16.24 -7.19 -12.06
CA ARG A 57 -17.65 -7.42 -12.41
C ARG A 57 -18.56 -6.75 -11.40
N SER A 58 -19.57 -6.03 -11.90
CA SER A 58 -20.57 -5.33 -11.09
C SER A 58 -21.91 -6.07 -11.01
N THR A 59 -22.01 -7.28 -11.55
CA THR A 59 -23.27 -8.06 -11.54
C THR A 59 -23.02 -9.50 -11.12
N THR A 60 -23.95 -10.04 -10.32
CA THR A 60 -23.94 -11.44 -9.88
C THR A 60 -25.31 -12.04 -10.18
N ASP A 61 -25.34 -13.15 -10.89
CA ASP A 61 -26.57 -13.87 -11.15
C ASP A 61 -27.01 -14.67 -9.91
N VAL A 62 -28.27 -14.53 -9.53
CA VAL A 62 -28.89 -15.33 -8.48
C VAL A 62 -29.51 -16.55 -9.16
N ILE A 63 -28.85 -17.70 -8.96
CA ILE A 63 -29.25 -18.97 -9.61
C ILE A 63 -29.98 -19.81 -8.57
N VAL A 64 -31.00 -20.50 -9.00
CA VAL A 64 -31.71 -21.48 -8.18
C VAL A 64 -30.76 -22.64 -7.84
N THR A 65 -30.42 -22.78 -6.56
CA THR A 65 -29.60 -23.89 -6.05
C THR A 65 -30.48 -25.08 -5.67
N ASP A 66 -29.83 -26.20 -5.34
CA ASP A 66 -30.53 -27.38 -4.87
C ASP A 66 -31.29 -27.09 -3.56
N TRP A 67 -32.51 -27.58 -3.50
CA TRP A 67 -33.22 -27.80 -2.24
C TRP A 67 -33.24 -29.30 -1.91
N ASN A 68 -33.17 -29.63 -0.63
CA ASN A 68 -33.08 -31.00 -0.13
C ASN A 68 -34.35 -31.80 -0.22
N SER A 69 -35.25 -31.56 -1.20
CA SER A 69 -36.50 -32.26 -1.38
C SER A 69 -36.60 -32.90 -2.76
N VAL A 70 -37.38 -33.98 -2.85
CA VAL A 70 -37.67 -34.75 -4.09
C VAL A 70 -38.53 -33.94 -5.10
N VAL A 71 -38.79 -32.69 -4.83
CA VAL A 71 -39.68 -31.84 -5.67
C VAL A 71 -38.89 -31.39 -6.91
N ILE A 72 -39.43 -31.73 -8.09
CA ILE A 72 -38.84 -31.49 -9.41
C ILE A 72 -39.03 -30.04 -9.90
N GLY A 73 -39.61 -29.16 -9.10
CA GLY A 73 -39.79 -27.75 -9.44
C GLY A 73 -40.49 -27.01 -8.34
N GLY A 74 -40.29 -25.72 -8.26
CA GLY A 74 -40.89 -24.84 -7.28
C GLY A 74 -41.60 -23.66 -7.96
N ARG A 75 -42.51 -23.02 -7.23
CA ARG A 75 -43.21 -21.83 -7.66
C ARG A 75 -42.61 -20.59 -7.01
N VAL A 76 -42.36 -19.55 -7.79
CA VAL A 76 -41.85 -18.28 -7.32
C VAL A 76 -42.91 -17.54 -6.51
N GLN A 77 -42.54 -17.08 -5.33
CA GLN A 77 -43.33 -16.16 -4.53
C GLN A 77 -42.50 -14.95 -4.12
N TYR A 78 -43.03 -13.75 -4.36
CA TYR A 78 -42.38 -12.53 -3.90
C TYR A 78 -42.80 -12.24 -2.46
N LEU A 79 -41.81 -12.08 -1.57
CA LEU A 79 -42.01 -11.65 -0.19
C LEU A 79 -41.34 -10.33 0.09
N ASP A 80 -41.90 -9.55 1.02
CA ASP A 80 -41.43 -8.22 1.42
C ASP A 80 -41.33 -7.22 0.25
N LEU A 81 -41.95 -7.54 -0.87
CA LEU A 81 -42.18 -6.64 -1.98
C LEU A 81 -43.54 -5.99 -1.78
N ILE A 82 -43.63 -4.66 -1.78
CA ILE A 82 -44.90 -3.93 -1.66
C ILE A 82 -45.70 -4.15 -2.96
N PRO A 83 -46.91 -4.68 -2.92
CA PRO A 83 -47.70 -4.90 -4.12
C PRO A 83 -47.86 -3.60 -4.93
N GLY A 84 -47.57 -3.69 -6.23
CA GLY A 84 -47.73 -2.61 -7.20
C GLY A 84 -46.57 -1.62 -7.37
N ASP A 85 -45.64 -1.53 -6.41
CA ASP A 85 -44.60 -0.48 -6.43
C ASP A 85 -43.16 -1.01 -6.50
N THR A 86 -42.98 -2.31 -6.51
CA THR A 86 -41.71 -2.96 -6.22
C THR A 86 -40.89 -3.35 -7.43
N LEU A 87 -41.57 -3.59 -8.54
CA LEU A 87 -40.90 -3.86 -9.82
C LEU A 87 -41.23 -2.70 -10.76
N ARG A 88 -40.20 -1.97 -11.17
CA ARG A 88 -40.35 -1.00 -12.26
C ARG A 88 -39.86 -1.61 -13.57
N GLU A 89 -40.57 -1.35 -14.62
CA GLU A 89 -40.14 -1.64 -15.98
C GLU A 89 -39.22 -0.52 -16.46
N GLU A 90 -38.02 -0.86 -16.85
CA GLU A 90 -37.04 0.08 -17.38
C GLU A 90 -36.56 -0.41 -18.76
N VAL A 91 -36.66 0.46 -19.75
CA VAL A 91 -36.17 0.14 -21.10
C VAL A 91 -34.65 0.33 -21.10
N ASN A 92 -33.92 -0.74 -21.36
CA ASN A 92 -32.47 -0.69 -21.51
C ASN A 92 -32.13 0.11 -22.78
N LYS A 93 -31.56 1.29 -22.61
CA LYS A 93 -31.23 2.22 -23.72
C LYS A 93 -30.25 1.65 -24.76
N LYS A 94 -29.50 0.59 -24.42
CA LYS A 94 -28.57 -0.04 -25.35
C LYS A 94 -29.18 -1.20 -26.14
N THR A 95 -30.15 -1.92 -25.57
CA THR A 95 -30.72 -3.12 -26.18
C THR A 95 -32.18 -2.94 -26.60
N GLY A 96 -32.85 -1.88 -26.16
CA GLY A 96 -34.27 -1.64 -26.42
C GLY A 96 -35.22 -2.61 -25.68
N ILE A 97 -34.70 -3.50 -24.84
CA ILE A 97 -35.51 -4.52 -24.13
C ILE A 97 -36.00 -3.92 -22.82
N THR A 98 -37.28 -4.17 -22.50
CA THR A 98 -37.88 -3.80 -21.22
C THR A 98 -37.45 -4.79 -20.15
N GLU A 99 -36.85 -4.30 -19.09
CA GLU A 99 -36.33 -5.10 -17.98
C GLU A 99 -37.06 -4.74 -16.68
N LYS A 100 -37.43 -5.75 -15.88
CA LYS A 100 -38.06 -5.55 -14.56
C LYS A 100 -36.97 -5.40 -13.50
N ARG A 101 -36.97 -4.28 -12.79
CA ARG A 101 -36.00 -4.01 -11.69
C ARG A 101 -36.71 -3.72 -10.38
N VAL A 102 -36.13 -4.17 -9.28
CA VAL A 102 -36.60 -3.83 -7.93
C VAL A 102 -36.42 -2.33 -7.70
N ARG A 103 -37.50 -1.63 -7.39
CA ARG A 103 -37.47 -0.21 -7.04
C ARG A 103 -36.88 -0.04 -5.66
N LYS A 104 -36.09 1.02 -5.47
CA LYS A 104 -35.53 1.38 -4.17
C LYS A 104 -36.67 1.61 -3.17
N THR A 105 -36.83 0.69 -2.22
CA THR A 105 -37.85 0.84 -1.16
C THR A 105 -37.40 1.92 -0.19
N LEU A 106 -38.24 2.90 0.09
CA LEU A 106 -37.99 3.99 1.05
C LEU A 106 -38.10 3.53 2.52
N THR A 107 -38.47 2.27 2.78
CA THR A 107 -38.62 1.71 4.12
C THR A 107 -37.39 0.89 4.49
N GLU A 108 -36.63 1.39 5.43
CA GLU A 108 -35.28 0.93 5.88
C GLU A 108 -35.21 -0.46 6.54
N SER A 109 -36.29 -1.23 6.65
CA SER A 109 -36.30 -2.41 7.52
C SER A 109 -36.47 -3.79 6.89
N ARG A 110 -36.80 -3.90 5.60
CA ARG A 110 -37.02 -5.21 4.97
C ARG A 110 -36.37 -5.29 3.59
N GLN A 111 -35.43 -6.22 3.43
CA GLN A 111 -34.85 -6.53 2.11
C GLN A 111 -35.87 -7.33 1.28
N PRO A 112 -36.08 -6.98 -0.01
CA PRO A 112 -36.95 -7.74 -0.91
C PRO A 112 -36.40 -9.18 -1.06
N ARG A 113 -37.30 -10.15 -1.05
CA ARG A 113 -36.94 -11.57 -1.13
C ARG A 113 -37.78 -12.28 -2.19
N ILE A 114 -37.15 -13.21 -2.89
CA ILE A 114 -37.82 -14.20 -3.70
C ILE A 114 -37.77 -15.52 -2.95
N VAL A 115 -38.93 -16.13 -2.77
CA VAL A 115 -39.08 -17.44 -2.13
C VAL A 115 -39.57 -18.43 -3.18
N ILE A 116 -38.98 -19.59 -3.19
CA ILE A 116 -39.43 -20.70 -3.99
C ILE A 116 -40.22 -21.64 -3.07
N VAL A 117 -41.48 -21.91 -3.43
CA VAL A 117 -42.39 -22.75 -2.65
C VAL A 117 -42.77 -23.97 -3.47
N ASP A 118 -43.16 -25.03 -2.80
CA ASP A 118 -43.74 -26.22 -3.41
C ASP A 118 -45.26 -26.05 -3.71
N ASN A 119 -45.92 -27.12 -4.13
CA ASN A 119 -47.35 -27.09 -4.41
C ASN A 119 -48.22 -26.95 -3.13
N ASN A 120 -47.66 -27.14 -1.96
CA ASN A 120 -48.30 -27.01 -0.65
C ASN A 120 -47.97 -25.69 0.04
N ASP A 121 -47.31 -24.73 -0.67
CA ASP A 121 -46.78 -23.47 -0.15
C ASP A 121 -45.67 -23.61 0.92
N GLU A 122 -45.02 -24.79 1.00
CA GLU A 122 -43.80 -24.95 1.82
C GLU A 122 -42.59 -24.29 1.17
N VAL A 123 -41.81 -23.58 1.96
CA VAL A 123 -40.63 -22.86 1.48
C VAL A 123 -39.48 -23.82 1.15
N LEU A 124 -39.12 -23.91 -0.12
CA LEU A 124 -38.01 -24.71 -0.61
C LEU A 124 -36.68 -23.94 -0.55
N ALA A 125 -36.69 -22.66 -0.93
CA ALA A 125 -35.51 -21.80 -0.90
C ALA A 125 -35.89 -20.33 -0.78
N THR A 126 -35.02 -19.53 -0.13
CA THR A 126 -35.22 -18.09 0.02
C THR A 126 -33.99 -17.35 -0.53
N TYR A 127 -34.18 -16.39 -1.41
CA TYR A 127 -33.15 -15.57 -2.03
C TYR A 127 -33.39 -14.11 -1.69
N ASN A 128 -32.44 -13.53 -0.92
CA ASN A 128 -32.48 -12.11 -0.59
C ASN A 128 -31.99 -11.28 -1.79
N LEU A 129 -32.76 -10.27 -2.18
CA LEU A 129 -32.45 -9.38 -3.28
C LEU A 129 -31.92 -8.04 -2.74
N SER A 130 -30.98 -7.42 -3.46
CA SER A 130 -30.62 -6.04 -3.20
C SER A 130 -31.61 -5.07 -3.84
N ASN A 131 -31.69 -3.86 -3.27
CA ASN A 131 -32.38 -2.73 -3.92
C ASN A 131 -31.67 -2.44 -5.25
N ASN A 132 -32.32 -2.61 -6.39
CA ASN A 132 -31.87 -2.55 -7.78
C ASN A 132 -31.54 -3.92 -8.43
N ALA A 133 -31.86 -5.05 -7.80
CA ALA A 133 -31.78 -6.32 -8.47
C ALA A 133 -32.71 -6.34 -9.70
N GLN A 134 -32.20 -6.84 -10.81
CA GLN A 134 -32.97 -7.11 -12.01
C GLN A 134 -33.62 -8.50 -11.85
N VAL A 135 -34.94 -8.60 -11.91
CA VAL A 135 -35.68 -9.85 -11.73
C VAL A 135 -36.09 -10.38 -13.09
N PHE A 136 -35.85 -11.68 -13.33
CA PHE A 136 -36.15 -12.36 -14.60
C PHE A 136 -37.37 -13.28 -14.54
N VAL A 137 -37.88 -13.55 -13.36
CA VAL A 137 -39.04 -14.46 -13.15
C VAL A 137 -40.24 -13.68 -12.71
N GLU A 138 -41.44 -14.27 -12.92
CA GLU A 138 -42.71 -13.70 -12.51
C GLU A 138 -43.27 -14.40 -11.26
N ASN A 139 -44.14 -13.70 -10.52
CA ASN A 139 -44.80 -14.30 -9.35
C ASN A 139 -45.70 -15.43 -9.81
N GLY A 140 -45.59 -16.59 -9.18
CA GLY A 140 -46.29 -17.80 -9.56
C GLY A 140 -45.63 -18.63 -10.68
N GLN A 141 -44.56 -18.15 -11.28
CA GLN A 141 -43.81 -18.89 -12.32
C GLN A 141 -43.16 -20.15 -11.73
N ARG A 142 -43.24 -21.25 -12.45
CA ARG A 142 -42.51 -22.48 -12.09
C ARG A 142 -41.05 -22.33 -12.50
N VAL A 143 -40.16 -22.70 -11.60
CA VAL A 143 -38.70 -22.66 -11.80
C VAL A 143 -38.07 -23.99 -11.44
N GLU A 144 -37.01 -24.33 -12.15
CA GLU A 144 -36.20 -25.50 -11.91
C GLU A 144 -34.79 -25.10 -11.44
N LYS A 145 -34.03 -26.07 -10.92
CA LYS A 145 -32.65 -25.89 -10.55
C LYS A 145 -31.80 -25.35 -11.72
N GLY A 146 -30.91 -24.42 -11.44
CA GLY A 146 -29.99 -23.84 -12.42
C GLY A 146 -30.53 -22.65 -13.19
N ILE A 147 -31.83 -22.30 -13.02
CA ILE A 147 -32.42 -21.11 -13.64
C ILE A 147 -31.95 -19.84 -12.92
N THR A 148 -31.52 -18.82 -13.67
CA THR A 148 -31.22 -17.50 -13.13
C THR A 148 -32.53 -16.75 -12.86
N ILE A 149 -32.86 -16.50 -11.59
CA ILE A 149 -34.10 -15.83 -11.16
C ILE A 149 -33.93 -14.31 -11.04
N ALA A 150 -32.72 -13.86 -10.75
CA ALA A 150 -32.45 -12.44 -10.67
C ALA A 150 -30.95 -12.17 -10.95
N ARG A 151 -30.65 -10.93 -11.32
CA ARG A 151 -29.30 -10.42 -11.39
C ARG A 151 -29.14 -9.28 -10.38
N VAL A 152 -28.28 -9.47 -9.42
CA VAL A 152 -27.97 -8.46 -8.38
C VAL A 152 -26.87 -7.55 -8.90
N VAL A 153 -27.14 -6.25 -8.97
CA VAL A 153 -26.11 -5.26 -9.28
C VAL A 153 -25.38 -4.95 -7.97
N THR A 154 -24.24 -5.57 -7.80
CA THR A 154 -23.31 -5.28 -6.70
C THR A 154 -22.12 -4.50 -7.23
N PRO A 155 -21.54 -3.55 -6.48
CA PRO A 155 -20.28 -2.95 -6.89
C PRO A 155 -19.23 -4.05 -7.05
N SER A 156 -18.34 -3.91 -8.03
CA SER A 156 -17.18 -4.82 -8.14
C SER A 156 -16.37 -4.79 -6.84
N ASN A 157 -15.66 -5.87 -6.54
CA ASN A 157 -14.89 -5.96 -5.30
C ASN A 157 -13.87 -4.80 -5.14
N ILE A 158 -13.25 -4.37 -6.22
CA ILE A 158 -12.32 -3.22 -6.20
C ILE A 158 -13.06 -1.94 -5.84
N VAL A 159 -14.24 -1.68 -6.43
CA VAL A 159 -15.07 -0.51 -6.10
C VAL A 159 -15.54 -0.58 -4.65
N TYR A 160 -15.97 -1.75 -4.19
CA TYR A 160 -16.37 -1.97 -2.80
C TYR A 160 -15.20 -1.65 -1.84
N ASN A 161 -14.04 -2.24 -2.06
CA ASN A 161 -12.84 -2.02 -1.26
C ASN A 161 -12.38 -0.55 -1.31
N TRP A 162 -12.50 0.10 -2.48
CA TRP A 162 -12.21 1.51 -2.65
C TRP A 162 -13.18 2.41 -1.87
N THR A 163 -14.48 2.08 -1.87
CA THR A 163 -15.46 2.82 -1.07
C THR A 163 -15.27 2.60 0.42
N ALA A 164 -14.83 1.42 0.85
CA ALA A 164 -14.44 1.16 2.23
C ALA A 164 -13.23 2.01 2.63
N LEU A 165 -12.23 2.15 1.73
CA LEU A 165 -11.03 2.92 1.92
C LEU A 165 -11.27 4.44 1.91
N THR A 166 -12.20 4.94 1.07
CA THR A 166 -12.44 6.38 0.87
C THR A 166 -13.71 6.90 1.55
N GLY A 167 -14.60 6.00 1.96
CA GLY A 167 -15.88 6.33 2.60
C GLY A 167 -15.76 6.57 4.11
N ARG A 168 -16.92 6.80 4.75
CA ARG A 168 -17.04 6.88 6.23
C ARG A 168 -16.16 7.95 6.92
N GLY A 169 -15.83 9.04 6.22
CA GLY A 169 -15.02 10.12 6.80
C GLY A 169 -13.51 9.80 6.84
N PHE A 170 -13.06 8.72 6.22
CA PHE A 170 -11.64 8.46 5.99
C PHE A 170 -11.12 9.44 4.94
N GLN A 171 -10.25 10.35 5.39
CA GLN A 171 -9.62 11.34 4.51
C GLN A 171 -8.31 10.72 3.93
N ILE A 172 -8.44 9.67 3.13
CA ILE A 172 -7.28 8.94 2.59
C ILE A 172 -6.29 9.85 1.86
N TRP A 173 -6.80 10.82 1.10
CA TRP A 173 -5.98 11.78 0.37
C TRP A 173 -5.20 12.72 1.29
N GLN A 174 -5.80 13.08 2.44
CA GLN A 174 -5.09 13.86 3.46
C GLN A 174 -3.97 13.04 4.10
N GLY A 175 -4.26 11.78 4.47
CA GLY A 175 -3.22 10.87 4.98
C GLY A 175 -2.08 10.65 3.99
N PHE A 176 -2.42 10.54 2.70
CA PHE A 176 -1.45 10.45 1.62
C PHE A 176 -0.58 11.70 1.54
N GLY A 177 -1.19 12.88 1.53
CA GLY A 177 -0.48 14.17 1.52
C GLY A 177 0.40 14.38 2.75
N ASN A 178 -0.10 14.02 3.94
CA ASN A 178 0.66 14.08 5.19
C ASN A 178 1.90 13.15 5.13
N SER A 179 1.71 11.89 4.72
CA SER A 179 2.82 10.94 4.57
C SER A 179 3.84 11.41 3.54
N ALA A 180 3.40 11.94 2.39
CA ALA A 180 4.27 12.47 1.37
C ALA A 180 5.08 13.67 1.88
N PHE A 181 4.43 14.62 2.53
CA PHE A 181 5.10 15.79 3.12
C PHE A 181 6.17 15.38 4.15
N ILE A 182 5.81 14.50 5.09
CA ILE A 182 6.73 14.03 6.13
C ILE A 182 7.91 13.29 5.49
N SER A 183 7.65 12.33 4.60
CA SER A 183 8.69 11.47 4.05
C SER A 183 9.63 12.21 3.10
N ILE A 184 9.11 13.10 2.27
CA ILE A 184 9.94 13.92 1.38
C ILE A 184 10.80 14.88 2.20
N SER A 185 10.19 15.61 3.16
CA SER A 185 10.91 16.57 3.99
C SER A 185 11.98 15.87 4.84
N ALA A 186 11.64 14.75 5.50
CA ALA A 186 12.59 13.98 6.28
C ALA A 186 13.74 13.44 5.41
N THR A 187 13.45 12.96 4.21
CA THR A 187 14.46 12.43 3.30
C THR A 187 15.42 13.52 2.83
N LEU A 188 14.90 14.65 2.34
CA LEU A 188 15.72 15.74 1.82
C LEU A 188 16.64 16.29 2.93
N LEU A 189 16.09 16.58 4.10
CA LEU A 189 16.87 17.11 5.22
C LEU A 189 17.88 16.08 5.72
N SER A 190 17.47 14.83 5.89
CA SER A 190 18.35 13.75 6.38
C SER A 190 19.54 13.53 5.44
N VAL A 191 19.29 13.38 4.15
CA VAL A 191 20.36 13.09 3.18
C VAL A 191 21.32 14.28 3.06
N TYR A 192 20.80 15.50 2.95
CA TYR A 192 21.62 16.70 2.81
C TYR A 192 22.51 16.96 4.03
N PHE A 193 21.91 17.00 5.23
CA PHE A 193 22.67 17.30 6.46
C PHE A 193 23.56 16.15 6.90
N SER A 194 23.17 14.89 6.60
CA SER A 194 24.07 13.75 6.81
C SER A 194 25.27 13.79 5.88
N ALA A 195 25.09 14.21 4.62
CA ALA A 195 26.20 14.41 3.69
C ALA A 195 27.14 15.53 4.14
N MET A 196 26.58 16.65 4.61
CA MET A 196 27.37 17.76 5.15
C MET A 196 28.15 17.34 6.42
N THR A 197 27.51 16.56 7.29
CA THR A 197 28.17 15.98 8.48
C THR A 197 29.27 15.01 8.09
N ALA A 198 29.00 14.14 7.12
CA ALA A 198 29.99 13.19 6.59
C ALA A 198 31.19 13.91 5.96
N TYR A 199 30.92 14.95 5.16
CA TYR A 199 31.95 15.82 4.59
C TYR A 199 32.84 16.47 5.69
N GLY A 200 32.20 17.11 6.68
CA GLY A 200 32.91 17.70 7.81
C GLY A 200 33.78 16.70 8.57
N LEU A 201 33.29 15.48 8.77
CA LEU A 201 34.01 14.40 9.43
C LEU A 201 35.04 13.72 8.51
N HIS A 202 34.98 13.88 7.21
CA HIS A 202 35.96 13.31 6.29
C HIS A 202 37.12 14.27 6.03
N VAL A 203 36.84 15.52 5.73
CA VAL A 203 37.80 16.50 5.24
C VAL A 203 38.51 17.25 6.37
N TYR A 204 37.74 17.70 7.38
CA TYR A 204 38.32 18.57 8.40
C TYR A 204 39.01 17.80 9.53
N ARG A 205 40.18 18.34 9.97
CA ARG A 205 40.92 17.88 11.14
C ARG A 205 40.71 18.88 12.29
N PHE A 206 39.75 18.58 13.18
CA PHE A 206 39.44 19.45 14.33
C PHE A 206 39.47 18.66 15.65
N LYS A 207 39.64 19.39 16.76
CA LYS A 207 39.58 18.81 18.11
C LYS A 207 38.18 18.31 18.37
N GLY A 208 38.04 17.04 18.80
CA GLY A 208 36.72 16.43 19.05
C GLY A 208 36.16 15.57 17.91
N ARG A 209 36.78 15.60 16.69
CA ARG A 209 36.33 14.74 15.55
C ARG A 209 36.18 13.25 15.94
N ARG A 210 37.17 12.72 16.69
CA ARG A 210 37.15 11.33 17.15
C ARG A 210 35.97 11.06 18.10
N ILE A 211 35.67 12.02 18.99
CA ILE A 211 34.55 11.90 19.94
C ILE A 211 33.23 11.88 19.18
N ILE A 212 33.01 12.83 18.26
CA ILE A 212 31.76 12.87 17.44
C ILE A 212 31.61 11.57 16.66
N TRP A 213 32.69 11.08 16.04
CA TRP A 213 32.63 9.81 15.30
C TRP A 213 32.28 8.63 16.21
N SER A 214 32.88 8.54 17.40
CA SER A 214 32.54 7.49 18.36
C SER A 214 31.10 7.59 18.84
N LEU A 215 30.58 8.81 19.07
CA LEU A 215 29.18 9.01 19.44
C LEU A 215 28.22 8.53 18.35
N ILE A 216 28.50 8.82 17.06
CA ILE A 216 27.71 8.31 15.93
C ILE A 216 27.64 6.77 15.96
N LEU A 217 28.79 6.11 16.19
CA LEU A 217 28.83 4.65 16.27
C LEU A 217 28.08 4.11 17.49
N ILE A 218 28.21 4.74 18.65
CA ILE A 218 27.50 4.34 19.88
C ILE A 218 25.99 4.49 19.71
N ILE A 219 25.52 5.60 19.11
CA ILE A 219 24.08 5.81 18.88
C ILE A 219 23.50 4.70 18.00
N MET A 220 24.25 4.19 17.02
CA MET A 220 23.80 3.08 16.16
C MET A 220 23.67 1.75 16.91
N MET A 221 24.36 1.57 18.03
CA MET A 221 24.28 0.37 18.86
C MET A 221 23.10 0.40 19.84
N LEU A 222 22.48 1.56 20.08
CA LEU A 222 21.36 1.68 21.00
C LEU A 222 20.09 1.11 20.39
N PRO A 223 19.36 0.21 21.09
CA PRO A 223 18.07 -0.29 20.61
C PRO A 223 17.05 0.84 20.51
N GLY A 224 16.47 1.03 19.32
CA GLY A 224 15.52 2.11 19.04
C GLY A 224 14.28 2.10 19.94
N THR A 225 13.83 0.92 20.37
CA THR A 225 12.67 0.76 21.26
C THR A 225 12.91 1.37 22.64
N ILE A 226 14.13 1.30 23.17
CA ILE A 226 14.47 1.88 24.49
C ILE A 226 14.53 3.41 24.40
N THR A 227 15.10 3.93 23.32
CA THR A 227 15.23 5.38 23.12
C THR A 227 13.92 6.07 22.85
N PHE A 228 12.90 5.34 22.38
CA PHE A 228 11.60 5.88 22.01
C PHE A 228 10.85 6.50 23.20
N ILE A 229 10.88 5.89 24.38
CA ILE A 229 10.20 6.42 25.59
C ILE A 229 10.79 7.77 25.99
N GLY A 230 12.13 7.89 25.98
CA GLY A 230 12.83 9.15 26.25
C GLY A 230 12.52 10.21 25.20
N PHE A 231 12.48 9.82 23.94
CA PHE A 231 12.11 10.68 22.82
C PHE A 231 10.71 11.24 22.97
N TYR A 232 9.70 10.39 23.25
CA TYR A 232 8.32 10.85 23.48
C TYR A 232 8.24 11.88 24.62
N LYS A 233 8.87 11.59 25.76
CA LYS A 233 8.90 12.52 26.90
C LYS A 233 9.51 13.86 26.51
N LEU A 234 10.61 13.86 25.78
CA LEU A 234 11.27 15.06 25.29
C LEU A 234 10.35 15.87 24.38
N MET A 235 9.70 15.22 23.42
CA MET A 235 8.75 15.89 22.50
C MET A 235 7.56 16.48 23.25
N ALA A 236 7.06 15.78 24.26
CA ALA A 236 5.96 16.26 25.12
C ALA A 236 6.40 17.49 25.95
N LEU A 237 7.59 17.47 26.55
CA LEU A 237 8.15 18.62 27.28
C LEU A 237 8.36 19.84 26.38
N MET A 238 8.80 19.63 25.14
CA MET A 238 8.98 20.69 24.15
C MET A 238 7.66 21.14 23.50
N LYS A 239 6.51 20.56 23.88
CA LYS A 239 5.18 20.82 23.29
C LYS A 239 5.14 20.62 21.77
N LEU A 240 5.91 19.68 21.26
CA LEU A 240 5.97 19.34 19.85
C LEU A 240 5.07 18.13 19.47
N THR A 241 4.40 17.50 20.45
CA THR A 241 3.37 16.50 20.17
C THR A 241 2.26 17.13 19.33
N ASN A 242 1.57 16.28 18.55
CA ASN A 242 0.53 16.70 17.61
C ASN A 242 1.04 17.66 16.52
N SER A 243 2.27 17.45 16.05
CA SER A 243 2.87 18.17 14.92
C SER A 243 3.77 17.24 14.10
N PHE A 244 4.14 17.65 12.89
CA PHE A 244 5.03 16.85 12.03
C PHE A 244 6.53 17.01 12.39
N LEU A 245 6.88 18.02 13.18
CA LEU A 245 8.27 18.31 13.52
C LEU A 245 9.02 17.12 14.16
N PRO A 246 8.42 16.39 15.12
CA PRO A 246 9.08 15.22 15.70
C PRO A 246 9.31 14.06 14.72
N LEU A 247 8.60 14.04 13.60
CA LEU A 247 8.75 13.01 12.57
C LEU A 247 9.83 13.37 11.53
N ILE A 248 10.21 14.65 11.46
CA ILE A 248 11.14 15.19 10.47
C ILE A 248 12.49 15.52 11.10
N LEU A 249 12.51 16.31 12.19
CA LEU A 249 13.73 16.89 12.74
C LEU A 249 14.73 15.87 13.31
N PRO A 250 14.34 14.81 14.02
CA PRO A 250 15.33 13.90 14.64
C PRO A 250 16.17 13.14 13.62
N GLY A 251 15.67 12.99 12.41
CA GLY A 251 16.36 12.31 11.31
C GLY A 251 17.30 13.21 10.47
N ILE A 252 17.44 14.50 10.79
CA ILE A 252 18.19 15.46 9.96
C ILE A 252 19.63 15.03 9.71
N ALA A 253 20.31 14.45 10.71
CA ALA A 253 21.66 13.90 10.55
C ALA A 253 21.68 12.47 11.09
N ALA A 254 21.03 11.55 10.39
CA ALA A 254 20.89 10.17 10.80
C ALA A 254 22.25 9.45 10.83
N ALA A 255 22.61 8.86 11.98
CA ALA A 255 23.91 8.22 12.20
C ALA A 255 24.29 7.20 11.12
N ALA A 256 23.34 6.34 10.71
CA ALA A 256 23.56 5.33 9.67
C ALA A 256 23.82 5.98 8.29
N THR A 257 23.07 7.04 7.96
CA THR A 257 23.23 7.79 6.71
C THR A 257 24.59 8.51 6.68
N VAL A 258 24.98 9.14 7.79
CA VAL A 258 26.31 9.77 7.92
C VAL A 258 27.42 8.75 7.73
N LEU A 259 27.31 7.59 8.40
CA LEU A 259 28.31 6.51 8.27
C LEU A 259 28.45 6.05 6.81
N PHE A 260 27.34 5.75 6.16
CA PHE A 260 27.32 5.24 4.78
C PHE A 260 27.92 6.26 3.79
N ILE A 261 27.44 7.51 3.84
CA ILE A 261 27.94 8.58 2.95
C ILE A 261 29.42 8.85 3.19
N ARG A 262 29.87 8.87 4.45
CA ARG A 262 31.30 9.06 4.77
C ARG A 262 32.15 7.91 4.20
N GLN A 263 31.73 6.65 4.32
CA GLN A 263 32.45 5.51 3.74
C GLN A 263 32.54 5.63 2.22
N TYR A 264 31.45 6.04 1.57
CA TYR A 264 31.45 6.29 0.14
C TYR A 264 32.40 7.44 -0.25
N MET A 265 32.36 8.56 0.49
CA MET A 265 33.29 9.68 0.27
C MET A 265 34.75 9.21 0.37
N MET A 266 35.09 8.38 1.35
CA MET A 266 36.44 7.85 1.51
C MET A 266 36.92 7.03 0.30
N SER A 267 36.04 6.42 -0.46
CA SER A 267 36.38 5.61 -1.64
C SER A 267 36.50 6.41 -2.93
N VAL A 268 35.79 7.56 -3.04
CA VAL A 268 35.65 8.28 -4.32
C VAL A 268 36.30 9.69 -4.31
N LEU A 269 36.52 10.29 -3.14
CA LEU A 269 37.02 11.66 -3.03
C LEU A 269 38.52 11.67 -2.71
N SER A 270 39.33 12.32 -3.56
CA SER A 270 40.70 12.70 -3.20
C SER A 270 40.68 14.04 -2.45
N LEU A 271 41.51 14.17 -1.45
CA LEU A 271 41.68 15.44 -0.73
C LEU A 271 42.32 16.52 -1.61
N GLU A 272 43.14 16.12 -2.59
CA GLU A 272 43.78 16.99 -3.56
C GLU A 272 42.75 17.79 -4.41
N LEU A 273 41.60 17.16 -4.75
CA LEU A 273 40.49 17.84 -5.46
C LEU A 273 39.96 19.03 -4.64
N ILE A 274 39.83 18.82 -3.33
CA ILE A 274 39.34 19.86 -2.41
C ILE A 274 40.39 20.96 -2.23
N ASP A 275 41.67 20.59 -2.09
CA ASP A 275 42.76 21.56 -1.94
C ASP A 275 42.96 22.39 -3.21
N SER A 276 42.84 21.81 -4.39
CA SER A 276 42.87 22.55 -5.66
C SER A 276 41.71 23.56 -5.72
N ALA A 277 40.48 23.17 -5.37
CA ALA A 277 39.34 24.09 -5.35
C ALA A 277 39.53 25.26 -4.35
N ARG A 278 40.21 25.01 -3.23
CA ARG A 278 40.60 26.09 -2.27
C ARG A 278 41.62 27.05 -2.85
N ILE A 279 42.60 26.54 -3.61
CA ILE A 279 43.61 27.37 -4.30
C ILE A 279 42.89 28.22 -5.36
N ASP A 280 41.90 27.70 -6.05
CA ASP A 280 41.09 28.43 -7.02
C ASP A 280 40.12 29.45 -6.37
N GLY A 281 40.15 29.60 -5.04
CA GLY A 281 39.39 30.59 -4.29
C GLY A 281 37.94 30.18 -3.96
N ALA A 282 37.54 28.91 -4.17
CA ALA A 282 36.23 28.45 -3.80
C ALA A 282 36.05 28.41 -2.27
N ASN A 283 34.94 28.94 -1.78
CA ASN A 283 34.59 28.82 -0.36
C ASN A 283 34.05 27.41 -0.04
N GLU A 284 34.09 27.00 1.20
CA GLU A 284 33.73 25.64 1.65
C GLU A 284 32.29 25.25 1.31
N TYR A 285 31.38 26.23 1.33
CA TYR A 285 29.95 25.97 0.94
C TYR A 285 29.83 25.67 -0.57
N ALA A 286 30.60 26.40 -1.39
CA ALA A 286 30.66 26.14 -2.84
C ALA A 286 31.31 24.77 -3.12
N ILE A 287 32.44 24.47 -2.45
CA ILE A 287 33.11 23.15 -2.55
C ILE A 287 32.14 22.03 -2.23
N PHE A 288 31.42 22.10 -1.11
CA PHE A 288 30.47 21.08 -0.73
C PHE A 288 29.34 20.92 -1.75
N ASN A 289 28.66 22.02 -2.12
CA ASN A 289 27.45 21.93 -2.96
C ASN A 289 27.73 21.73 -4.45
N ILE A 290 28.82 22.29 -4.97
CA ILE A 290 29.10 22.29 -6.41
C ILE A 290 30.04 21.15 -6.81
N ILE A 291 30.97 20.77 -5.92
CA ILE A 291 32.00 19.77 -6.24
C ILE A 291 31.66 18.44 -5.57
N ILE A 292 31.47 18.45 -4.24
CA ILE A 292 31.37 17.21 -3.46
C ILE A 292 29.99 16.54 -3.63
N LEU A 293 28.91 17.33 -3.50
CA LEU A 293 27.55 16.80 -3.55
C LEU A 293 27.25 16.04 -4.85
N PRO A 294 27.61 16.56 -6.07
CA PRO A 294 27.45 15.81 -7.32
C PRO A 294 28.23 14.48 -7.36
N VAL A 295 29.45 14.45 -6.85
CA VAL A 295 30.28 13.23 -6.83
C VAL A 295 29.68 12.13 -5.96
N VAL A 296 28.99 12.49 -4.89
CA VAL A 296 28.38 11.53 -3.96
C VAL A 296 26.91 11.24 -4.24
N ILE A 297 26.33 11.76 -5.33
CA ILE A 297 24.93 11.52 -5.72
C ILE A 297 24.52 10.04 -5.65
N PRO A 298 25.32 9.07 -6.11
CA PRO A 298 24.93 7.65 -6.03
C PRO A 298 24.68 7.18 -4.61
N ALA A 299 25.53 7.60 -3.67
CA ALA A 299 25.35 7.28 -2.25
C ALA A 299 24.14 8.02 -1.65
N LEU A 300 23.94 9.28 -2.06
CA LEU A 300 22.77 10.06 -1.63
C LEU A 300 21.47 9.42 -2.10
N ALA A 301 21.40 9.00 -3.37
CA ALA A 301 20.23 8.34 -3.93
C ALA A 301 19.90 7.04 -3.22
N ALA A 302 20.92 6.21 -2.92
CA ALA A 302 20.72 4.99 -2.15
C ALA A 302 20.15 5.29 -0.75
N GLN A 303 20.74 6.25 -0.03
CA GLN A 303 20.26 6.64 1.30
C GLN A 303 18.90 7.33 1.26
N ALA A 304 18.59 8.08 0.20
CA ALA A 304 17.28 8.69 0.01
C ALA A 304 16.18 7.63 -0.10
N ILE A 305 16.42 6.52 -0.84
CA ILE A 305 15.46 5.42 -0.92
C ILE A 305 15.19 4.83 0.48
N PHE A 306 16.23 4.49 1.23
CA PHE A 306 16.07 3.92 2.57
C PHE A 306 15.34 4.87 3.52
N THR A 307 15.72 6.15 3.54
CA THR A 307 15.10 7.15 4.42
C THR A 307 13.64 7.38 4.04
N PHE A 308 13.33 7.49 2.74
CA PHE A 308 11.97 7.67 2.26
C PHE A 308 11.09 6.49 2.65
N VAL A 309 11.52 5.25 2.35
CA VAL A 309 10.75 4.04 2.65
C VAL A 309 10.51 3.89 4.15
N ASN A 310 11.53 4.14 4.98
CA ASN A 310 11.38 4.09 6.43
C ASN A 310 10.41 5.14 6.97
N SER A 311 10.47 6.37 6.46
CA SER A 311 9.57 7.45 6.86
C SER A 311 8.15 7.21 6.37
N TRP A 312 7.97 6.77 5.11
CA TRP A 312 6.68 6.48 4.50
C TRP A 312 5.92 5.36 5.23
N ASN A 313 6.63 4.29 5.59
CA ASN A 313 6.04 3.14 6.28
C ASN A 313 5.96 3.30 7.81
N ASN A 314 6.43 4.42 8.35
CA ASN A 314 6.42 4.63 9.79
C ASN A 314 4.98 4.80 10.29
N PHE A 315 4.56 3.85 11.13
CA PHE A 315 3.23 3.83 11.74
C PHE A 315 3.29 4.17 13.24
N ILE A 316 4.23 3.54 13.96
CA ILE A 316 4.25 3.59 15.44
C ILE A 316 4.50 5.00 15.96
N THR A 317 5.49 5.70 15.41
CA THR A 317 5.84 7.04 15.87
C THR A 317 4.73 8.06 15.62
N PRO A 318 4.14 8.16 14.41
CA PRO A 318 2.97 9.00 14.16
C PRO A 318 1.78 8.64 15.06
N GLN A 319 1.48 7.34 15.23
CA GLN A 319 0.34 6.87 16.02
C GLN A 319 0.40 7.33 17.49
N ILE A 320 1.60 7.45 18.04
CA ILE A 320 1.79 7.86 19.44
C ILE A 320 1.86 9.40 19.57
N LEU A 321 2.42 10.07 18.57
CA LEU A 321 2.67 11.52 18.63
C LEU A 321 1.53 12.38 18.11
N LEU A 322 0.72 11.87 17.17
CA LEU A 322 -0.34 12.63 16.50
C LEU A 322 -1.70 12.24 17.07
N SER A 323 -2.42 13.19 17.64
CA SER A 323 -3.76 12.99 18.20
C SER A 323 -4.85 13.54 17.28
N ASP A 324 -4.55 14.56 16.46
CA ASP A 324 -5.51 15.15 15.53
C ASP A 324 -5.66 14.27 14.29
N LYS A 325 -6.91 13.90 13.99
CA LYS A 325 -7.25 13.12 12.77
C LYS A 325 -6.79 13.79 11.48
N LYS A 326 -6.70 15.13 11.45
CA LYS A 326 -6.20 15.88 10.30
C LYS A 326 -4.72 15.65 10.02
N LEU A 327 -3.96 15.26 11.04
CA LEU A 327 -2.53 14.98 10.92
C LEU A 327 -2.24 13.50 10.68
N ALA A 328 -3.29 12.66 10.63
CA ALA A 328 -3.11 11.22 10.42
C ALA A 328 -2.32 10.92 9.13
N THR A 329 -1.38 9.99 9.23
CA THR A 329 -0.61 9.49 8.09
C THR A 329 -1.35 8.35 7.38
N LEU A 330 -0.93 8.03 6.15
CA LEU A 330 -1.54 6.94 5.39
C LEU A 330 -1.50 5.59 6.11
N PRO A 331 -0.38 5.14 6.73
CA PRO A 331 -0.37 3.92 7.52
C PRO A 331 -1.35 3.94 8.70
N MET A 332 -1.53 5.08 9.38
CA MET A 332 -2.51 5.22 10.48
C MET A 332 -3.93 5.02 9.97
N LEU A 333 -4.28 5.61 8.82
CA LEU A 333 -5.61 5.48 8.23
C LEU A 333 -5.88 4.04 7.76
N ILE A 334 -4.92 3.39 7.12
CA ILE A 334 -5.06 1.99 6.71
C ILE A 334 -5.24 1.09 7.94
N TYR A 335 -4.47 1.31 9.01
CA TYR A 335 -4.63 0.56 10.25
C TYR A 335 -6.00 0.78 10.90
N ALA A 336 -6.54 1.99 10.83
CA ALA A 336 -7.87 2.32 11.39
C ALA A 336 -9.02 1.57 10.67
N LEU A 337 -8.81 1.01 9.47
CA LEU A 337 -9.77 0.12 8.80
C LEU A 337 -9.91 -1.24 9.49
N GLN A 338 -8.97 -1.63 10.36
CA GLN A 338 -9.10 -2.85 11.15
C GLN A 338 -10.28 -2.78 12.14
N GLY A 339 -10.68 -1.55 12.52
CA GLY A 339 -11.96 -1.23 13.16
C GLY A 339 -12.32 -2.04 14.39
N ASP A 340 -13.62 -2.15 14.64
CA ASP A 340 -14.20 -3.09 15.60
C ASP A 340 -14.06 -4.53 15.10
N ILE A 341 -13.78 -5.45 16.03
CA ILE A 341 -13.61 -6.90 15.78
C ILE A 341 -14.72 -7.50 14.88
N TYR A 342 -15.89 -6.87 14.86
CA TYR A 342 -17.06 -7.31 14.10
C TYR A 342 -17.18 -6.70 12.68
N ARG A 343 -16.31 -5.77 12.27
CA ARG A 343 -16.41 -5.05 10.97
C ARG A 343 -15.06 -4.76 10.33
N THR A 344 -14.17 -5.73 10.33
CA THR A 344 -12.87 -5.57 9.68
C THR A 344 -13.02 -5.60 8.16
N GLU A 345 -12.69 -4.49 7.51
CA GLU A 345 -12.73 -4.35 6.04
C GLU A 345 -11.39 -4.83 5.43
N THR A 346 -11.12 -6.12 5.54
CA THR A 346 -9.84 -6.72 5.15
C THR A 346 -9.48 -6.44 3.68
N GLY A 347 -10.45 -6.52 2.76
CA GLY A 347 -10.22 -6.19 1.35
C GLY A 347 -9.80 -4.73 1.14
N GLY A 348 -10.44 -3.79 1.87
CA GLY A 348 -10.06 -2.37 1.87
C GLY A 348 -8.64 -2.14 2.43
N ILE A 349 -8.24 -2.89 3.46
CA ILE A 349 -6.88 -2.84 4.02
C ILE A 349 -5.86 -3.29 2.97
N TYR A 350 -6.07 -4.44 2.32
CA TYR A 350 -5.18 -4.92 1.27
C TYR A 350 -5.08 -3.94 0.10
N LEU A 351 -6.20 -3.36 -0.31
CA LEU A 351 -6.21 -2.32 -1.36
C LEU A 351 -5.45 -1.08 -0.90
N GLY A 352 -5.63 -0.62 0.33
CA GLY A 352 -4.90 0.51 0.92
C GLY A 352 -3.39 0.28 0.93
N ILE A 353 -2.94 -0.92 1.35
CA ILE A 353 -1.52 -1.30 1.33
C ILE A 353 -1.01 -1.34 -0.13
N ALA A 354 -1.79 -1.91 -1.07
CA ALA A 354 -1.40 -1.95 -2.49
C ALA A 354 -1.22 -0.53 -3.07
N VAL A 355 -2.14 0.39 -2.77
CA VAL A 355 -2.05 1.80 -3.17
C VAL A 355 -0.86 2.49 -2.52
N SER A 356 -0.53 2.15 -1.26
CA SER A 356 0.62 2.73 -0.55
C SER A 356 1.97 2.31 -1.11
N LEU A 357 2.05 1.24 -1.90
CA LEU A 357 3.28 0.85 -2.61
C LEU A 357 3.61 1.78 -3.78
N ILE A 358 2.61 2.42 -4.39
CA ILE A 358 2.79 3.23 -5.60
C ILE A 358 3.83 4.35 -5.41
N PRO A 359 3.77 5.19 -4.36
CA PRO A 359 4.77 6.23 -4.15
C PRO A 359 6.18 5.69 -3.91
N ILE A 360 6.28 4.55 -3.23
CA ILE A 360 7.57 3.88 -3.00
C ILE A 360 8.19 3.46 -4.33
N LEU A 361 7.39 2.84 -5.21
CA LEU A 361 7.86 2.40 -6.52
C LEU A 361 8.25 3.59 -7.41
N ILE A 362 7.46 4.67 -7.41
CA ILE A 362 7.76 5.90 -8.15
C ILE A 362 9.07 6.51 -7.63
N PHE A 363 9.22 6.64 -6.32
CA PHE A 363 10.42 7.21 -5.71
C PHE A 363 11.65 6.36 -6.01
N TYR A 364 11.52 5.03 -5.91
CA TYR A 364 12.58 4.09 -6.27
C TYR A 364 12.98 4.22 -7.74
N ALA A 365 12.02 4.22 -8.66
CA ALA A 365 12.27 4.34 -10.09
C ALA A 365 13.00 5.64 -10.43
N PHE A 366 12.62 6.75 -9.76
CA PHE A 366 13.29 8.04 -9.93
C PHE A 366 14.71 8.05 -9.36
N MET A 367 14.94 7.44 -8.19
CA MET A 367 16.26 7.45 -7.56
C MET A 367 17.22 6.40 -8.14
N SER A 368 16.74 5.28 -8.67
CA SER A 368 17.56 4.18 -9.17
C SER A 368 18.49 4.59 -10.32
N GLN A 369 18.07 5.52 -11.17
CA GLN A 369 18.90 6.04 -12.27
C GLN A 369 20.21 6.69 -11.77
N PHE A 370 20.17 7.35 -10.62
CA PHE A 370 21.34 8.01 -10.03
C PHE A 370 22.33 7.00 -9.41
N ILE A 371 21.84 5.84 -8.98
CA ILE A 371 22.70 4.75 -8.46
C ILE A 371 23.44 4.10 -9.63
N ILE A 372 22.74 3.80 -10.73
CA ILE A 372 23.32 3.13 -11.90
C ILE A 372 24.41 4.00 -12.55
N SER A 373 24.16 5.31 -12.69
CA SER A 373 25.13 6.24 -13.28
C SER A 373 26.45 6.33 -12.50
N GLY A 374 26.41 6.15 -11.16
CA GLY A 374 27.59 6.15 -10.33
C GLY A 374 28.46 4.90 -10.46
N ILE A 375 27.84 3.75 -10.71
CA ILE A 375 28.58 2.48 -10.90
C ILE A 375 29.35 2.50 -12.22
N THR A 376 28.76 3.07 -13.27
CA THR A 376 29.40 3.16 -14.59
C THR A 376 30.61 4.13 -14.61
N MET A 377 30.56 5.22 -13.85
CA MET A 377 31.71 6.13 -13.71
C MET A 377 32.87 5.53 -12.91
N GLY A 378 32.59 4.64 -11.96
CA GLY A 378 33.61 3.94 -11.18
C GLY A 378 34.34 2.82 -11.94
N SER A 379 33.73 2.24 -12.97
CA SER A 379 34.28 1.12 -13.75
C SER A 379 35.24 1.55 -14.88
N ILE A 380 35.39 2.86 -15.13
CA ILE A 380 36.29 3.38 -16.19
C ILE A 380 37.72 3.64 -15.66
N LYS A 381 38.00 3.28 -14.40
CA LYS A 381 39.33 3.46 -13.76
C LYS A 381 40.23 2.23 -13.81
N GLU A 382 39.98 1.24 -14.74
CA GLU A 382 40.92 0.18 -15.05
C GLU A 382 41.52 0.35 -16.44
#